data_f5dd3ab67ade933fd020ab117d37110f
#
_entry.id   f5dd3ab67ade933fd020ab117d37110f
#
_cell.length_a   1.000
_cell.length_b   1.000
_cell.length_c   1.000
_cell.angle_alpha   90.00
_cell.angle_beta   90.00
_cell.angle_gamma   90.00
#
_symmetry.space_group_name_H-M   'P 1'
#
loop_
_entity.id
_entity.type
_entity.pdbx_description
1 polymer ?
#
loop_
_entity_poly.entity_id
_entity_poly.type
_entity_poly.pdbx_seq_one_letter_code
_entity_poly.pdbx_strand_id
1 'polypeptide(L)'
;MSLLERYTQPAEAQIPTVSHQGDIPAGQPTCTIWIDGQEVTAVAGEAILRAAQRAGFNIPTLCDDEKLAPAAACRMCLVNIDGYDRPMPSCHLAVEPGMKITATEDGLFKMRRQNLEYILSDHNAYCMPPCQIGCPTHIDIPGYLELMAKGQHVEAARLVKEVLPFPYALGLVCPRPCQEVCRRGLVEEEIAICQCHGYTGEMVMEMEKAPTPFPQLPATGKRVAVIGAGPAGLTCAYYVALAGHAVTVFDMMEKQGGMLRYGIPEYRLPKVKLDKELNSVWQLRDAEFKGNMKLGRDFSIDDLVAQGYDSVFIGIGAWSSNDLPIPGIDLPGVIEAINYLNQNASGDPVPVGKGSRVVVMGGGFTTFDCARTSRRLGAEVTVVYRRSRKEMGA
;
A
#
# COMPACT_ATOMS: atom_id res chain seq x y z
N MET A 1 17.08 0.79 -7.49
CA MET A 1 16.88 -0.53 -6.88
C MET A 1 15.47 -0.95 -7.16
N SER A 2 15.26 -2.06 -7.88
CA SER A 2 13.94 -2.58 -8.18
C SER A 2 13.29 -3.14 -6.92
N LEU A 3 11.96 -3.22 -6.89
CA LEU A 3 11.24 -3.92 -5.80
C LEU A 3 11.76 -5.34 -5.61
N LEU A 4 12.16 -6.03 -6.68
CA LEU A 4 12.78 -7.34 -6.62
C LEU A 4 14.17 -7.32 -5.93
N GLU A 5 14.98 -6.29 -6.14
CA GLU A 5 16.30 -6.19 -5.50
C GLU A 5 16.20 -5.93 -3.99
N ARG A 6 15.12 -5.30 -3.51
CA ARG A 6 14.87 -5.15 -2.06
C ARG A 6 14.58 -6.50 -1.37
N TYR A 7 14.05 -7.48 -2.11
CA TYR A 7 13.66 -8.79 -1.54
C TYR A 7 14.63 -9.92 -1.88
N THR A 8 15.57 -9.75 -2.83
CA THR A 8 16.48 -10.80 -3.28
C THR A 8 17.94 -10.62 -2.85
N GLN A 9 18.31 -9.48 -2.30
CA GLN A 9 19.58 -9.39 -1.60
C GLN A 9 19.43 -10.03 -0.23
N PRO A 10 20.24 -11.06 0.12
CA PRO A 10 20.43 -11.39 1.51
C PRO A 10 20.90 -10.09 2.16
N ALA A 11 20.13 -9.64 3.15
CA ALA A 11 20.54 -8.54 3.98
C ALA A 11 21.84 -8.97 4.67
N GLU A 12 22.98 -8.67 4.08
CA GLU A 12 24.06 -8.14 4.87
C GLU A 12 23.47 -6.86 5.44
N ALA A 13 22.74 -7.04 6.54
CA ALA A 13 22.31 -5.96 7.37
C ALA A 13 23.59 -5.24 7.79
N GLN A 14 23.98 -4.26 7.03
CA GLN A 14 24.62 -3.09 7.61
C GLN A 14 23.55 -2.57 8.57
N ILE A 15 23.59 -3.14 9.80
CA ILE A 15 22.96 -2.49 10.95
C ILE A 15 23.46 -1.06 10.84
N PRO A 16 22.56 -0.06 10.65
CA PRO A 16 23.03 1.30 10.67
C PRO A 16 23.77 1.40 11.99
N THR A 17 25.07 1.57 11.96
CA THR A 17 25.82 2.07 13.08
C THR A 17 25.25 3.47 13.25
N VAL A 18 24.20 3.57 14.07
CA VAL A 18 23.71 4.85 14.54
C VAL A 18 24.92 5.40 15.28
N SER A 19 25.64 6.29 14.63
CA SER A 19 26.78 6.98 15.20
C SER A 19 26.21 7.92 16.25
N HIS A 20 25.97 7.40 17.45
CA HIS A 20 25.83 8.22 18.66
C HIS A 20 27.20 8.77 19.09
N GLN A 21 28.04 9.14 18.13
CA GLN A 21 29.24 9.92 18.34
C GLN A 21 28.85 11.39 18.56
N GLY A 22 28.09 11.62 19.63
CA GLY A 22 27.89 12.96 20.13
C GLY A 22 29.02 13.30 21.09
N ASP A 23 29.65 14.46 20.91
CA ASP A 23 30.59 15.00 21.87
C ASP A 23 29.91 15.15 23.23
N ILE A 24 30.67 14.93 24.30
CA ILE A 24 30.16 15.20 25.66
C ILE A 24 29.80 16.68 25.73
N PRO A 25 28.55 17.03 26.12
CA PRO A 25 28.14 18.41 26.21
C PRO A 25 29.06 19.21 27.17
N ALA A 26 29.54 20.38 26.72
CA ALA A 26 30.44 21.20 27.48
C ALA A 26 29.84 21.56 28.86
N GLY A 27 30.64 21.41 29.92
CA GLY A 27 30.24 21.78 31.28
C GLY A 27 29.52 20.70 32.09
N GLN A 28 29.33 19.49 31.55
CA GLN A 28 28.83 18.37 32.35
C GLN A 28 29.95 17.71 33.16
N PRO A 29 29.71 17.27 34.41
CA PRO A 29 30.69 16.54 35.19
C PRO A 29 31.00 15.22 34.53
N THR A 30 32.27 14.94 34.26
CA THR A 30 32.75 13.69 33.66
C THR A 30 33.48 12.82 34.69
N CYS A 31 33.46 11.52 34.42
CA CYS A 31 34.24 10.54 35.18
C CYS A 31 34.85 9.52 34.25
N THR A 32 35.85 8.81 34.75
CA THR A 32 36.54 7.74 34.02
C THR A 32 35.95 6.39 34.42
N ILE A 33 35.65 5.56 33.46
CA ILE A 33 35.22 4.15 33.57
C ILE A 33 36.06 3.30 32.64
N TRP A 34 36.01 2.00 32.78
CA TRP A 34 36.65 1.03 31.85
C TRP A 34 35.59 0.11 31.25
N ILE A 35 35.63 -0.04 29.94
CA ILE A 35 34.75 -0.98 29.22
C ILE A 35 35.65 -1.92 28.43
N ASP A 36 35.58 -3.23 28.69
CA ASP A 36 36.41 -4.29 28.11
C ASP A 36 37.92 -3.95 28.19
N GLY A 37 38.33 -3.34 29.32
CA GLY A 37 39.72 -2.93 29.56
C GLY A 37 40.14 -1.61 28.92
N GLN A 38 39.31 -0.95 28.15
CA GLN A 38 39.57 0.36 27.56
C GLN A 38 39.07 1.49 28.45
N GLU A 39 39.84 2.52 28.61
CA GLU A 39 39.50 3.72 29.36
C GLU A 39 38.47 4.55 28.56
N VAL A 40 37.34 4.90 29.18
CA VAL A 40 36.24 5.67 28.58
C VAL A 40 35.91 6.86 29.48
N THR A 41 35.86 8.04 28.87
CA THR A 41 35.28 9.23 29.56
C THR A 41 33.76 9.21 29.43
N ALA A 42 33.10 9.24 30.54
CA ALA A 42 31.64 9.20 30.62
C ALA A 42 31.11 10.44 31.36
N VAL A 43 29.84 10.79 31.13
CA VAL A 43 29.14 11.81 31.93
C VAL A 43 28.70 11.14 33.23
N ALA A 44 29.00 11.74 34.35
CA ALA A 44 28.61 11.19 35.66
C ALA A 44 27.09 11.07 35.77
N GLY A 45 26.59 9.85 36.07
CA GLY A 45 25.15 9.58 36.21
C GLY A 45 24.40 9.27 34.89
N GLU A 46 25.05 9.31 33.72
CA GLU A 46 24.42 8.85 32.50
C GLU A 46 24.29 7.30 32.46
N ALA A 47 23.42 6.76 31.63
CA ALA A 47 23.32 5.32 31.49
C ALA A 47 24.62 4.73 30.86
N ILE A 48 25.09 3.59 31.39
CA ILE A 48 26.29 2.90 30.87
C ILE A 48 26.21 2.67 29.37
N LEU A 49 25.02 2.32 28.86
CA LEU A 49 24.77 2.12 27.44
C LEU A 49 25.15 3.36 26.60
N ARG A 50 24.79 4.56 27.06
CA ARG A 50 25.09 5.81 26.34
C ARG A 50 26.58 6.10 26.30
N ALA A 51 27.28 5.90 27.42
CA ALA A 51 28.73 6.01 27.47
C ALA A 51 29.41 5.01 26.52
N ALA A 52 28.96 3.76 26.53
CA ALA A 52 29.47 2.69 25.66
C ALA A 52 29.26 2.99 24.19
N GLN A 53 28.04 3.37 23.78
CA GLN A 53 27.70 3.73 22.40
C GLN A 53 28.58 4.89 21.88
N ARG A 54 28.71 5.94 22.67
CA ARG A 54 29.57 7.09 22.35
C ARG A 54 31.04 6.71 22.18
N ALA A 55 31.52 5.76 22.99
CA ALA A 55 32.87 5.22 22.90
C ALA A 55 33.06 4.16 21.79
N GLY A 56 32.01 3.86 21.00
CA GLY A 56 32.06 2.92 19.88
C GLY A 56 31.85 1.46 20.26
N PHE A 57 31.47 1.15 21.50
CA PHE A 57 31.11 -0.22 21.91
C PHE A 57 29.70 -0.59 21.43
N ASN A 58 29.59 -1.73 20.77
CA ASN A 58 28.30 -2.26 20.31
C ASN A 58 27.68 -3.16 21.39
N ILE A 59 26.83 -2.59 22.22
CA ILE A 59 25.99 -3.34 23.16
C ILE A 59 24.58 -3.47 22.57
N PRO A 60 24.09 -4.68 22.29
CA PRO A 60 22.81 -4.87 21.64
C PRO A 60 21.66 -4.42 22.54
N THR A 61 20.64 -3.80 21.94
CA THR A 61 19.41 -3.37 22.62
C THR A 61 18.19 -3.80 21.83
N LEU A 62 17.02 -3.89 22.49
CA LEU A 62 15.73 -4.14 21.84
C LEU A 62 14.63 -3.22 22.39
N CYS A 63 14.58 -2.98 23.71
CA CYS A 63 13.54 -2.14 24.33
C CYS A 63 14.04 -0.72 24.67
N ASP A 64 15.25 -0.37 24.26
CA ASP A 64 15.82 0.96 24.47
C ASP A 64 15.46 1.85 23.28
N ASP A 65 14.82 2.98 23.54
CA ASP A 65 14.44 4.01 22.57
C ASP A 65 14.68 5.39 23.18
N GLU A 66 15.22 6.32 22.41
CA GLU A 66 15.57 7.67 22.88
C GLU A 66 14.37 8.49 23.37
N LYS A 67 13.16 8.16 22.89
CA LYS A 67 11.91 8.85 23.24
C LYS A 67 11.25 8.29 24.50
N LEU A 68 11.75 7.17 25.02
CA LEU A 68 11.13 6.44 26.12
C LEU A 68 12.09 6.34 27.33
N ALA A 69 11.54 6.28 28.52
CA ALA A 69 12.33 5.94 29.71
C ALA A 69 12.80 4.46 29.62
N PRO A 70 14.07 4.17 29.94
CA PRO A 70 14.60 2.81 29.84
C PRO A 70 13.85 1.84 30.74
N ALA A 71 13.19 0.85 30.14
CA ALA A 71 12.40 -0.16 30.86
C ALA A 71 13.24 -1.33 31.38
N ALA A 72 14.44 -1.53 30.84
CA ALA A 72 15.33 -2.66 31.14
C ALA A 72 14.67 -4.06 31.02
N ALA A 73 13.61 -4.16 30.20
CA ALA A 73 12.75 -5.36 30.13
C ALA A 73 13.37 -6.48 29.29
N CYS A 74 13.94 -6.19 28.12
CA CYS A 74 14.40 -7.22 27.16
C CYS A 74 15.69 -7.92 27.56
N ARG A 75 16.49 -7.36 28.48
CA ARG A 75 17.77 -7.92 28.93
C ARG A 75 18.81 -8.20 27.82
N MET A 76 18.69 -7.51 26.69
CA MET A 76 19.68 -7.62 25.61
C MET A 76 20.95 -6.84 25.91
N CYS A 77 20.85 -5.74 26.66
CA CYS A 77 21.97 -4.86 27.00
C CYS A 77 22.72 -5.24 28.31
N LEU A 78 22.69 -6.52 28.70
CA LEU A 78 23.39 -7.00 29.90
C LEU A 78 24.91 -6.80 29.77
N VAL A 79 25.51 -6.32 30.86
CA VAL A 79 26.97 -6.19 31.03
C VAL A 79 27.37 -6.72 32.41
N ASN A 80 28.59 -7.24 32.56
CA ASN A 80 29.17 -7.54 33.87
C ASN A 80 29.87 -6.27 34.40
N ILE A 81 29.77 -6.06 35.69
CA ILE A 81 30.39 -4.93 36.40
C ILE A 81 31.11 -5.47 37.63
N ASP A 82 32.35 -5.08 37.79
CA ASP A 82 33.13 -5.48 38.99
C ASP A 82 32.38 -5.08 40.27
N GLY A 83 32.26 -6.05 41.19
CA GLY A 83 31.52 -5.86 42.45
C GLY A 83 30.01 -6.20 42.37
N TYR A 84 29.51 -6.60 41.22
CA TYR A 84 28.11 -7.09 41.11
C TYR A 84 28.09 -8.59 40.86
N ASP A 85 27.24 -9.31 41.61
CA ASP A 85 27.15 -10.78 41.56
C ASP A 85 26.42 -11.31 40.30
N ARG A 86 25.83 -10.42 39.49
CA ARG A 86 25.05 -10.78 38.30
C ARG A 86 25.17 -9.71 37.21
N PRO A 87 24.99 -10.08 35.96
CA PRO A 87 24.94 -9.11 34.87
C PRO A 87 23.80 -8.10 35.03
N MET A 88 24.09 -6.83 34.73
CA MET A 88 23.19 -5.70 34.89
C MET A 88 22.81 -5.10 33.55
N PRO A 89 21.58 -4.54 33.39
CA PRO A 89 21.14 -3.88 32.15
C PRO A 89 21.81 -2.51 32.00
N SER A 90 22.68 -2.34 31.05
CA SER A 90 23.41 -1.09 30.80
C SER A 90 22.54 0.10 30.41
N CYS A 91 21.34 -0.12 29.86
CA CYS A 91 20.41 0.93 29.46
C CYS A 91 19.80 1.70 30.66
N HIS A 92 19.78 1.08 31.85
CA HIS A 92 19.14 1.63 33.05
C HIS A 92 20.12 2.00 34.16
N LEU A 93 21.27 1.35 34.22
CA LEU A 93 22.24 1.57 35.28
C LEU A 93 23.12 2.81 34.98
N ALA A 94 23.20 3.69 35.97
CA ALA A 94 23.97 4.91 35.89
C ALA A 94 25.47 4.65 36.03
N VAL A 95 26.26 5.45 35.34
CA VAL A 95 27.73 5.44 35.42
C VAL A 95 28.18 6.01 36.75
N GLU A 96 29.08 5.32 37.46
CA GLU A 96 29.80 5.79 38.63
C GLU A 96 31.32 5.81 38.35
N PRO A 97 32.05 6.75 38.96
CA PRO A 97 33.51 6.84 38.77
C PRO A 97 34.23 5.54 39.12
N GLY A 98 35.12 5.11 38.26
CA GLY A 98 35.96 3.93 38.49
C GLY A 98 35.30 2.60 38.15
N MET A 99 34.07 2.57 37.62
CA MET A 99 33.42 1.35 37.19
C MET A 99 34.26 0.59 36.16
N LYS A 100 34.38 -0.71 36.36
CA LYS A 100 34.95 -1.63 35.38
C LYS A 100 33.87 -2.54 34.81
N ILE A 101 33.68 -2.45 33.53
CA ILE A 101 32.53 -3.03 32.81
C ILE A 101 33.04 -4.01 31.76
N THR A 102 32.51 -5.20 31.73
CA THR A 102 32.74 -6.19 30.65
C THR A 102 31.49 -6.29 29.81
N ALA A 103 31.59 -5.93 28.53
CA ALA A 103 30.48 -5.94 27.58
C ALA A 103 30.56 -7.14 26.61
N THR A 104 31.77 -7.67 26.35
CA THR A 104 32.06 -8.72 25.39
C THR A 104 32.65 -9.95 26.10
N GLU A 105 31.78 -10.87 26.49
CA GLU A 105 32.15 -12.12 27.15
C GLU A 105 31.22 -13.24 26.70
N ASP A 106 31.72 -14.47 26.55
CA ASP A 106 30.94 -15.64 26.10
C ASP A 106 29.71 -15.89 26.97
N GLY A 107 29.82 -15.67 28.29
CA GLY A 107 28.69 -15.80 29.23
C GLY A 107 27.56 -14.83 28.90
N LEU A 108 27.89 -13.56 28.62
CA LEU A 108 26.92 -12.54 28.24
C LEU A 108 26.27 -12.82 26.88
N PHE A 109 27.04 -13.32 25.92
CA PHE A 109 26.48 -13.71 24.60
C PHE A 109 25.46 -14.83 24.73
N LYS A 110 25.77 -15.86 25.54
CA LYS A 110 24.84 -16.96 25.81
C LYS A 110 23.55 -16.45 26.48
N MET A 111 23.66 -15.59 27.48
CA MET A 111 22.50 -15.02 28.18
C MET A 111 21.66 -14.13 27.26
N ARG A 112 22.28 -13.26 26.48
CA ARG A 112 21.58 -12.40 25.49
C ARG A 112 20.85 -13.26 24.45
N ARG A 113 21.50 -14.31 23.93
CA ARG A 113 20.89 -15.26 23.02
C ARG A 113 19.69 -15.96 23.63
N GLN A 114 19.81 -16.45 24.84
CA GLN A 114 18.70 -17.10 25.55
C GLN A 114 17.52 -16.14 25.80
N ASN A 115 17.79 -14.89 26.17
CA ASN A 115 16.76 -13.87 26.33
C ASN A 115 16.05 -13.59 25.01
N LEU A 116 16.80 -13.52 23.89
CA LEU A 116 16.22 -13.33 22.57
C LEU A 116 15.38 -14.55 22.15
N GLU A 117 15.83 -15.77 22.45
CA GLU A 117 15.07 -17.00 22.19
C GLU A 117 13.75 -17.01 22.98
N TYR A 118 13.74 -16.56 24.24
CA TYR A 118 12.50 -16.41 25.01
C TYR A 118 11.56 -15.36 24.42
N ILE A 119 12.07 -14.21 24.03
CA ILE A 119 11.27 -13.17 23.38
C ILE A 119 10.65 -13.70 22.08
N LEU A 120 11.45 -14.38 21.24
CA LEU A 120 10.99 -14.94 19.98
C LEU A 120 10.01 -16.11 20.17
N SER A 121 10.14 -16.89 21.26
CA SER A 121 9.22 -18.02 21.56
C SER A 121 7.80 -17.55 21.90
N ASP A 122 7.67 -16.35 22.46
CA ASP A 122 6.38 -15.71 22.79
C ASP A 122 5.94 -14.67 21.75
N HIS A 123 6.72 -14.53 20.66
CA HIS A 123 6.46 -13.56 19.62
C HIS A 123 5.44 -14.12 18.62
N ASN A 124 4.31 -13.44 18.49
CA ASN A 124 3.23 -13.82 17.58
C ASN A 124 3.55 -13.68 16.09
N ALA A 125 4.78 -13.29 15.74
CA ALA A 125 5.26 -13.06 14.37
C ALA A 125 4.40 -12.07 13.53
N TYR A 126 3.68 -11.17 14.18
CA TYR A 126 2.91 -10.12 13.50
C TYR A 126 3.80 -8.96 13.04
N CYS A 127 4.93 -9.28 12.39
CA CYS A 127 5.86 -8.28 11.84
C CYS A 127 5.22 -7.45 10.72
N MET A 128 4.23 -8.04 10.03
CA MET A 128 3.36 -7.32 9.12
C MET A 128 1.98 -7.16 9.75
N PRO A 129 1.41 -5.95 9.76
CA PRO A 129 0.10 -5.73 10.35
C PRO A 129 -0.99 -6.48 9.57
N PRO A 130 -2.04 -7.02 10.23
CA PRO A 130 -3.09 -7.78 9.56
C PRO A 130 -3.75 -7.02 8.40
N CYS A 131 -3.90 -5.70 8.50
CA CYS A 131 -4.45 -4.88 7.43
C CYS A 131 -3.58 -4.91 6.15
N GLN A 132 -2.25 -4.94 6.28
CA GLN A 132 -1.33 -5.07 5.15
C GLN A 132 -1.40 -6.49 4.55
N ILE A 133 -1.47 -7.52 5.39
CA ILE A 133 -1.65 -8.92 4.93
C ILE A 133 -3.00 -9.11 4.24
N GLY A 134 -4.07 -8.51 4.78
CA GLY A 134 -5.41 -8.56 4.21
C GLY A 134 -5.60 -7.76 2.93
N CYS A 135 -4.67 -6.86 2.60
CA CYS A 135 -4.69 -6.12 1.35
C CYS A 135 -4.08 -6.96 0.21
N PRO A 136 -4.78 -7.16 -0.92
CA PRO A 136 -4.24 -7.95 -2.04
C PRO A 136 -2.92 -7.40 -2.64
N THR A 137 -2.66 -6.10 -2.49
CA THR A 137 -1.43 -5.46 -2.96
C THR A 137 -0.40 -5.26 -1.85
N HIS A 138 -0.71 -5.69 -0.62
CA HIS A 138 0.16 -5.54 0.55
C HIS A 138 0.69 -4.11 0.77
N ILE A 139 -0.15 -3.11 0.50
CA ILE A 139 0.23 -1.70 0.68
C ILE A 139 0.67 -1.42 2.11
N ASP A 140 1.68 -0.59 2.28
CA ASP A 140 2.14 -0.13 3.60
C ASP A 140 1.14 0.83 4.24
N ILE A 141 0.11 0.25 4.87
CA ILE A 141 -0.99 0.99 5.50
C ILE A 141 -0.50 1.82 6.69
N PRO A 142 0.28 1.28 7.64
CA PRO A 142 0.81 2.10 8.75
C PRO A 142 1.66 3.26 8.26
N GLY A 143 2.50 3.03 7.26
CA GLY A 143 3.41 4.06 6.72
C GLY A 143 2.65 5.25 6.15
N TYR A 144 1.68 5.04 5.25
CA TYR A 144 0.96 6.18 4.70
C TYR A 144 0.02 6.85 5.72
N LEU A 145 -0.56 6.12 6.67
CA LEU A 145 -1.35 6.71 7.76
C LEU A 145 -0.50 7.60 8.67
N GLU A 146 0.73 7.18 8.98
CA GLU A 146 1.67 7.99 9.74
C GLU A 146 2.05 9.28 9.01
N LEU A 147 2.34 9.18 7.70
CA LEU A 147 2.63 10.35 6.86
C LEU A 147 1.44 11.31 6.82
N MET A 148 0.21 10.80 6.69
CA MET A 148 -1.00 11.62 6.76
C MET A 148 -1.15 12.31 8.12
N ALA A 149 -0.93 11.60 9.22
CA ALA A 149 -1.00 12.16 10.57
C ALA A 149 0.02 13.29 10.80
N LYS A 150 1.15 13.24 10.10
CA LYS A 150 2.18 14.29 10.08
C LYS A 150 1.89 15.43 9.10
N GLY A 151 0.78 15.38 8.34
CA GLY A 151 0.45 16.34 7.30
C GLY A 151 1.28 16.21 6.01
N GLN A 152 2.04 15.13 5.86
CA GLN A 152 2.90 14.85 4.72
C GLN A 152 2.09 14.13 3.60
N HIS A 153 1.10 14.83 3.05
CA HIS A 153 0.12 14.23 2.13
C HIS A 153 0.72 13.81 0.79
N VAL A 154 1.73 14.52 0.29
CA VAL A 154 2.40 14.18 -0.99
C VAL A 154 3.23 12.91 -0.83
N GLU A 155 3.95 12.78 0.28
CA GLU A 155 4.73 11.59 0.62
C GLU A 155 3.82 10.38 0.86
N ALA A 156 2.68 10.59 1.54
CA ALA A 156 1.66 9.56 1.71
C ALA A 156 1.12 9.08 0.35
N ALA A 157 0.81 10.01 -0.57
CA ALA A 157 0.37 9.66 -1.91
C ALA A 157 1.44 8.91 -2.72
N ARG A 158 2.72 9.26 -2.57
CA ARG A 158 3.84 8.55 -3.21
C ARG A 158 3.93 7.11 -2.70
N LEU A 159 3.87 6.93 -1.38
CA LEU A 159 3.91 5.60 -0.76
C LEU A 159 2.73 4.73 -1.21
N VAL A 160 1.52 5.29 -1.24
CA VAL A 160 0.33 4.59 -1.76
C VAL A 160 0.52 4.20 -3.22
N LYS A 161 1.07 5.09 -4.05
CA LYS A 161 1.28 4.86 -5.49
C LYS A 161 2.42 3.88 -5.80
N GLU A 162 3.17 3.39 -4.82
CA GLU A 162 4.11 2.28 -5.04
C GLU A 162 3.40 1.02 -5.53
N VAL A 163 2.17 0.78 -5.08
CA VAL A 163 1.39 -0.42 -5.43
C VAL A 163 -0.05 -0.12 -5.88
N LEU A 164 -0.56 1.09 -5.64
CA LEU A 164 -1.91 1.55 -6.03
C LEU A 164 -1.82 2.85 -6.82
N PRO A 165 -1.68 2.82 -8.16
CA PRO A 165 -1.48 4.03 -8.95
C PRO A 165 -2.70 4.95 -8.99
N PHE A 166 -3.91 4.43 -8.66
CA PHE A 166 -5.19 5.14 -8.69
C PHE A 166 -5.88 5.13 -7.31
N PRO A 167 -5.27 5.78 -6.29
CA PRO A 167 -5.79 5.72 -4.92
C PRO A 167 -7.17 6.35 -4.74
N TYR A 168 -7.51 7.42 -5.46
CA TYR A 168 -8.82 8.06 -5.36
C TYR A 168 -9.95 7.11 -5.83
N ALA A 169 -9.81 6.55 -7.03
CA ALA A 169 -10.81 5.63 -7.57
C ALA A 169 -11.00 4.43 -6.65
N LEU A 170 -9.89 3.84 -6.20
CA LEU A 170 -9.94 2.68 -5.28
C LEU A 170 -10.52 3.06 -3.92
N GLY A 171 -10.30 4.27 -3.41
CA GLY A 171 -10.91 4.77 -2.18
C GLY A 171 -12.44 4.77 -2.20
N LEU A 172 -13.05 4.82 -3.39
CA LEU A 172 -14.50 4.81 -3.58
C LEU A 172 -15.08 3.43 -3.91
N VAL A 173 -14.27 2.48 -4.42
CA VAL A 173 -14.80 1.23 -4.97
C VAL A 173 -14.20 -0.03 -4.36
N CYS A 174 -13.13 0.06 -3.57
CA CYS A 174 -12.48 -1.08 -2.93
C CYS A 174 -13.42 -1.77 -1.92
N PRO A 175 -13.51 -3.12 -1.90
CA PRO A 175 -14.29 -3.85 -0.92
C PRO A 175 -13.71 -3.84 0.51
N ARG A 176 -12.52 -3.28 0.70
CA ARG A 176 -11.88 -3.02 2.01
C ARG A 176 -11.52 -4.25 2.85
N PRO A 177 -10.95 -5.32 2.31
CA PRO A 177 -10.61 -6.51 3.10
C PRO A 177 -9.61 -6.20 4.23
N CYS A 178 -8.82 -5.14 4.10
CA CYS A 178 -7.92 -4.66 5.15
C CYS A 178 -8.66 -4.15 6.40
N GLN A 179 -9.87 -3.59 6.26
CA GLN A 179 -10.68 -3.11 7.38
C GLN A 179 -11.33 -4.28 8.13
N GLU A 180 -11.75 -5.34 7.43
CA GLU A 180 -12.33 -6.54 8.04
C GLU A 180 -11.38 -7.23 9.04
N VAL A 181 -10.07 -7.14 8.79
CA VAL A 181 -9.02 -7.72 9.65
C VAL A 181 -8.34 -6.69 10.55
N CYS A 182 -8.85 -5.47 10.61
CA CYS A 182 -8.29 -4.39 11.41
C CYS A 182 -8.42 -4.71 12.91
N ARG A 183 -7.29 -4.74 13.63
CA ARG A 183 -7.29 -5.03 15.07
C ARG A 183 -7.97 -3.95 15.92
N ARG A 184 -8.05 -2.73 15.40
CA ARG A 184 -8.78 -1.66 16.07
C ARG A 184 -10.26 -2.03 16.25
N GLY A 185 -10.85 -2.72 15.28
CA GLY A 185 -12.22 -3.24 15.35
C GLY A 185 -12.49 -4.25 16.46
N LEU A 186 -11.44 -4.76 17.14
CA LEU A 186 -11.60 -5.63 18.32
C LEU A 186 -11.92 -4.86 19.61
N VAL A 187 -11.64 -3.57 19.63
CA VAL A 187 -11.82 -2.70 20.84
C VAL A 187 -12.77 -1.53 20.58
N GLU A 188 -12.88 -1.09 19.33
CA GLU A 188 -13.78 -0.02 18.90
C GLU A 188 -14.07 -0.16 17.39
N GLU A 189 -14.15 0.89 16.60
CA GLU A 189 -14.35 0.84 15.16
C GLU A 189 -13.02 0.63 14.42
N GLU A 190 -13.07 -0.08 13.29
CA GLU A 190 -11.92 -0.21 12.41
C GLU A 190 -11.47 1.15 11.86
N ILE A 191 -10.17 1.27 11.58
CA ILE A 191 -9.64 2.46 10.91
C ILE A 191 -10.23 2.54 9.49
N ALA A 192 -10.66 3.74 9.09
CA ALA A 192 -11.19 4.02 7.74
C ALA A 192 -10.09 3.99 6.66
N ILE A 193 -9.39 2.86 6.55
CA ILE A 193 -8.17 2.68 5.74
C ILE A 193 -8.42 3.03 4.26
N CYS A 194 -9.55 2.56 3.73
CA CYS A 194 -9.92 2.77 2.34
C CYS A 194 -10.13 4.26 2.03
N GLN A 195 -10.83 4.96 2.91
CA GLN A 195 -11.06 6.40 2.77
C GLN A 195 -9.74 7.19 2.90
N CYS A 196 -8.85 6.75 3.79
CA CYS A 196 -7.56 7.40 3.97
C CYS A 196 -6.70 7.33 2.70
N HIS A 197 -6.54 6.16 2.07
CA HIS A 197 -5.78 6.12 0.82
C HIS A 197 -6.49 6.87 -0.32
N GLY A 198 -7.83 6.84 -0.38
CA GLY A 198 -8.59 7.66 -1.33
C GLY A 198 -8.34 9.15 -1.16
N TYR A 199 -8.27 9.60 0.09
CA TYR A 199 -7.94 10.99 0.42
C TYR A 199 -6.54 11.38 -0.04
N THR A 200 -5.52 10.49 0.06
CA THR A 200 -4.18 10.80 -0.47
C THR A 200 -4.22 11.07 -1.97
N GLY A 201 -5.03 10.32 -2.73
CA GLY A 201 -5.25 10.57 -4.17
C GLY A 201 -5.93 11.91 -4.43
N GLU A 202 -6.96 12.25 -3.65
CA GLU A 202 -7.69 13.50 -3.79
C GLU A 202 -6.81 14.72 -3.50
N MET A 203 -5.99 14.68 -2.46
CA MET A 203 -5.10 15.78 -2.07
C MET A 203 -4.07 16.15 -3.13
N VAL A 204 -3.65 15.20 -3.96
CA VAL A 204 -2.65 15.46 -5.00
C VAL A 204 -3.25 15.62 -6.40
N MET A 205 -4.57 15.50 -6.53
CA MET A 205 -5.28 15.51 -7.82
C MET A 205 -5.22 16.86 -8.53
N GLU A 206 -5.15 17.96 -7.77
CA GLU A 206 -5.11 19.33 -8.31
C GLU A 206 -3.68 19.83 -8.54
N MET A 207 -2.66 19.01 -8.29
CA MET A 207 -1.28 19.36 -8.58
C MET A 207 -1.04 19.36 -10.09
N GLU A 208 -0.27 20.32 -10.58
CA GLU A 208 0.10 20.43 -12.00
C GLU A 208 0.72 19.13 -12.51
N LYS A 209 1.59 18.51 -11.69
CA LYS A 209 2.17 17.21 -11.95
C LYS A 209 1.85 16.26 -10.81
N ALA A 210 1.21 15.17 -11.13
CA ALA A 210 0.90 14.12 -10.16
C ALA A 210 2.20 13.51 -9.59
N PRO A 211 2.31 13.36 -8.25
CA PRO A 211 3.49 12.71 -7.66
C PRO A 211 3.58 11.25 -8.10
N THR A 212 4.81 10.82 -8.37
CA THR A 212 5.14 9.42 -8.66
C THR A 212 5.86 8.82 -7.46
N PRO A 213 5.80 7.49 -7.23
CA PRO A 213 6.45 6.85 -6.10
C PRO A 213 7.98 7.00 -6.15
N PHE A 214 8.52 7.00 -7.34
CA PHE A 214 9.94 7.21 -7.63
C PHE A 214 10.08 7.96 -8.96
N PRO A 215 11.23 8.59 -9.24
CA PRO A 215 11.49 9.24 -10.52
C PRO A 215 11.37 8.26 -11.68
N GLN A 216 10.78 8.71 -12.79
CA GLN A 216 10.76 7.92 -14.02
C GLN A 216 12.20 7.63 -14.47
N LEU A 217 12.51 6.34 -14.73
CA LEU A 217 13.82 5.90 -15.14
C LEU A 217 14.19 6.41 -16.55
N PRO A 218 15.48 6.43 -16.92
CA PRO A 218 15.91 6.78 -18.28
C PRO A 218 15.22 5.93 -19.34
N ALA A 219 15.06 6.49 -20.55
CA ALA A 219 14.47 5.77 -21.67
C ALA A 219 15.28 4.52 -22.03
N THR A 220 14.61 3.39 -22.12
CA THR A 220 15.23 2.09 -22.45
C THR A 220 15.29 1.79 -23.93
N GLY A 221 14.56 2.57 -24.75
CA GLY A 221 14.35 2.31 -26.17
C GLY A 221 13.36 1.17 -26.46
N LYS A 222 12.78 0.52 -25.43
CA LYS A 222 11.78 -0.53 -25.57
C LYS A 222 10.38 0.06 -25.63
N ARG A 223 9.52 -0.61 -26.44
CA ARG A 223 8.13 -0.22 -26.70
C ARG A 223 7.17 -1.32 -26.26
N VAL A 224 6.18 -0.98 -25.44
CA VAL A 224 5.17 -1.92 -24.95
C VAL A 224 3.79 -1.48 -25.44
N ALA A 225 3.06 -2.41 -26.03
CA ALA A 225 1.64 -2.23 -26.34
C ALA A 225 0.79 -2.79 -25.20
N VAL A 226 -0.19 -2.02 -24.74
CA VAL A 226 -1.15 -2.44 -23.72
C VAL A 226 -2.53 -2.46 -24.37
N ILE A 227 -3.21 -3.59 -24.35
CA ILE A 227 -4.55 -3.75 -24.92
C ILE A 227 -5.58 -3.75 -23.80
N GLY A 228 -6.38 -2.70 -23.73
CA GLY A 228 -7.36 -2.42 -22.70
C GLY A 228 -6.92 -1.29 -21.76
N ALA A 229 -7.69 -0.21 -21.71
CA ALA A 229 -7.49 0.94 -20.83
C ALA A 229 -8.35 0.86 -19.55
N GLY A 230 -8.64 -0.34 -19.07
CA GLY A 230 -9.22 -0.59 -17.76
C GLY A 230 -8.17 -0.54 -16.64
N PRO A 231 -8.56 -0.83 -15.37
CA PRO A 231 -7.64 -0.78 -14.23
C PRO A 231 -6.33 -1.55 -14.45
N ALA A 232 -6.41 -2.77 -14.99
CA ALA A 232 -5.24 -3.62 -15.21
C ALA A 232 -4.28 -3.01 -16.25
N GLY A 233 -4.81 -2.59 -17.40
CA GLY A 233 -3.98 -2.00 -18.47
C GLY A 233 -3.37 -0.66 -18.08
N LEU A 234 -4.13 0.21 -17.43
CA LEU A 234 -3.63 1.50 -16.96
C LEU A 234 -2.59 1.34 -15.85
N THR A 235 -2.74 0.36 -14.95
CA THR A 235 -1.72 0.03 -13.95
C THR A 235 -0.43 -0.47 -14.61
N CYS A 236 -0.56 -1.37 -15.59
CA CYS A 236 0.58 -1.82 -16.38
C CYS A 236 1.27 -0.63 -17.07
N ALA A 237 0.50 0.21 -17.76
CA ALA A 237 1.04 1.38 -18.47
C ALA A 237 1.79 2.33 -17.51
N TYR A 238 1.24 2.58 -16.32
CA TYR A 238 1.85 3.44 -15.33
C TYR A 238 3.24 2.94 -14.90
N TYR A 239 3.37 1.69 -14.49
CA TYR A 239 4.65 1.15 -14.02
C TYR A 239 5.64 0.89 -15.16
N VAL A 240 5.16 0.48 -16.34
CA VAL A 240 5.99 0.30 -17.54
C VAL A 240 6.61 1.64 -17.98
N ALA A 241 5.81 2.71 -17.98
CA ALA A 241 6.32 4.05 -18.27
C ALA A 241 7.31 4.54 -17.21
N LEU A 242 7.02 4.31 -15.90
CA LEU A 242 7.96 4.64 -14.82
C LEU A 242 9.29 3.88 -14.95
N ALA A 243 9.26 2.64 -15.45
CA ALA A 243 10.46 1.85 -15.73
C ALA A 243 11.26 2.35 -16.96
N GLY A 244 10.81 3.42 -17.63
CA GLY A 244 11.50 4.05 -18.75
C GLY A 244 11.19 3.45 -20.11
N HIS A 245 10.18 2.58 -20.23
CA HIS A 245 9.73 2.04 -21.53
C HIS A 245 8.67 2.96 -22.15
N ALA A 246 8.66 3.08 -23.47
CA ALA A 246 7.59 3.70 -24.19
C ALA A 246 6.34 2.80 -24.16
N VAL A 247 5.17 3.35 -23.85
CA VAL A 247 3.94 2.57 -23.73
C VAL A 247 2.81 3.20 -24.55
N THR A 248 2.13 2.39 -25.35
CA THR A 248 0.90 2.78 -26.05
C THR A 248 -0.25 1.90 -25.57
N VAL A 249 -1.31 2.52 -25.05
CA VAL A 249 -2.51 1.82 -24.59
C VAL A 249 -3.58 1.92 -25.65
N PHE A 250 -4.10 0.78 -26.10
CA PHE A 250 -5.20 0.68 -27.04
C PHE A 250 -6.47 0.23 -26.32
N ASP A 251 -7.60 0.85 -26.62
CA ASP A 251 -8.90 0.43 -26.07
C ASP A 251 -9.99 0.50 -27.13
N MET A 252 -10.94 -0.43 -27.08
CA MET A 252 -12.10 -0.43 -27.97
C MET A 252 -13.06 0.73 -27.70
N MET A 253 -13.03 1.28 -26.49
CA MET A 253 -13.84 2.42 -26.08
C MET A 253 -13.12 3.74 -26.40
N GLU A 254 -13.90 4.80 -26.56
CA GLU A 254 -13.38 6.14 -26.82
C GLU A 254 -12.52 6.66 -25.66
N LYS A 255 -12.95 6.39 -24.42
CA LYS A 255 -12.32 6.93 -23.21
C LYS A 255 -11.76 5.81 -22.33
N GLN A 256 -10.66 6.11 -21.69
CA GLN A 256 -10.02 5.25 -20.70
C GLN A 256 -10.88 5.04 -19.45
N GLY A 257 -10.57 3.97 -18.69
CA GLY A 257 -11.17 3.67 -17.38
C GLY A 257 -11.84 2.32 -17.31
N GLY A 258 -12.20 1.69 -18.45
CA GLY A 258 -12.85 0.38 -18.47
C GLY A 258 -14.06 0.33 -17.52
N MET A 259 -14.14 -0.68 -16.66
CA MET A 259 -15.26 -0.83 -15.70
C MET A 259 -15.37 0.32 -14.68
N LEU A 260 -14.30 1.04 -14.35
CA LEU A 260 -14.38 2.23 -13.51
C LEU A 260 -15.23 3.32 -14.16
N ARG A 261 -15.20 3.41 -15.49
CA ARG A 261 -15.99 4.38 -16.24
C ARG A 261 -17.35 3.83 -16.65
N TYR A 262 -17.37 2.66 -17.28
CA TYR A 262 -18.52 2.14 -18.00
C TYR A 262 -19.40 1.19 -17.17
N GLY A 263 -18.86 0.64 -16.08
CA GLY A 263 -19.60 -0.24 -15.16
C GLY A 263 -20.05 0.44 -13.88
N ILE A 264 -19.23 1.33 -13.32
CA ILE A 264 -19.53 2.01 -12.04
C ILE A 264 -20.24 3.33 -12.33
N PRO A 265 -21.44 3.57 -11.74
CA PRO A 265 -22.20 4.80 -11.98
C PRO A 265 -21.50 6.07 -11.48
N GLU A 266 -21.82 7.21 -12.12
CA GLU A 266 -21.30 8.54 -11.80
C GLU A 266 -21.43 8.92 -10.32
N TYR A 267 -22.54 8.58 -9.68
CA TYR A 267 -22.81 8.91 -8.29
C TYR A 267 -21.98 8.11 -7.28
N ARG A 268 -21.31 7.05 -7.72
CA ARG A 268 -20.32 6.28 -6.92
C ARG A 268 -18.89 6.69 -7.22
N LEU A 269 -18.58 6.94 -8.47
CA LEU A 269 -17.27 7.33 -8.93
C LEU A 269 -17.38 8.47 -9.96
N PRO A 270 -17.24 9.73 -9.52
CA PRO A 270 -17.33 10.91 -10.37
C PRO A 270 -16.29 10.87 -11.51
N LYS A 271 -16.77 10.95 -12.76
CA LYS A 271 -15.90 10.74 -13.94
C LYS A 271 -14.93 11.88 -14.17
N VAL A 272 -15.29 13.11 -13.77
CA VAL A 272 -14.38 14.25 -13.82
C VAL A 272 -13.15 14.01 -12.94
N LYS A 273 -13.33 13.51 -11.71
CA LYS A 273 -12.22 13.18 -10.82
C LYS A 273 -11.46 11.93 -11.28
N LEU A 274 -12.19 10.94 -11.81
CA LEU A 274 -11.57 9.76 -12.42
C LEU A 274 -10.65 10.18 -13.58
N ASP A 275 -11.10 11.08 -14.46
CA ASP A 275 -10.27 11.57 -15.58
C ASP A 275 -9.00 12.25 -15.08
N LYS A 276 -9.10 13.12 -14.08
CA LYS A 276 -7.93 13.78 -13.48
C LYS A 276 -6.91 12.74 -12.96
N GLU A 277 -7.37 11.73 -12.24
CA GLU A 277 -6.50 10.70 -11.69
C GLU A 277 -5.85 9.86 -12.79
N LEU A 278 -6.64 9.35 -13.76
CA LEU A 278 -6.13 8.51 -14.84
C LEU A 278 -5.19 9.27 -15.79
N ASN A 279 -5.41 10.58 -15.98
CA ASN A 279 -4.54 11.41 -16.79
C ASN A 279 -3.12 11.54 -16.22
N SER A 280 -2.89 11.17 -14.97
CA SER A 280 -1.55 11.10 -14.39
C SER A 280 -0.63 10.11 -15.13
N VAL A 281 -1.18 9.11 -15.81
CA VAL A 281 -0.41 8.16 -16.64
C VAL A 281 0.20 8.87 -17.85
N TRP A 282 -0.56 9.78 -18.47
CA TRP A 282 -0.14 10.49 -19.67
C TRP A 282 0.80 11.68 -19.39
N GLN A 283 1.04 11.98 -18.11
CA GLN A 283 2.09 12.91 -17.69
C GLN A 283 3.48 12.27 -17.68
N LEU A 284 3.54 10.94 -17.82
CA LEU A 284 4.79 10.21 -17.93
C LEU A 284 5.32 10.28 -19.36
N ARG A 285 6.65 10.33 -19.49
CA ARG A 285 7.31 10.38 -20.79
C ARG A 285 6.98 9.13 -21.61
N ASP A 286 6.71 9.31 -22.90
CA ASP A 286 6.47 8.25 -23.89
C ASP A 286 5.27 7.35 -23.55
N ALA A 287 4.27 7.87 -22.84
CA ALA A 287 2.99 7.20 -22.56
C ALA A 287 1.89 7.80 -23.45
N GLU A 288 1.19 6.96 -24.22
CA GLU A 288 0.15 7.34 -25.18
C GLU A 288 -1.11 6.48 -25.04
N PHE A 289 -2.29 7.11 -25.23
CA PHE A 289 -3.59 6.43 -25.29
C PHE A 289 -4.22 6.54 -26.68
N LYS A 290 -4.74 5.42 -27.20
CA LYS A 290 -5.47 5.30 -28.46
C LYS A 290 -6.82 4.62 -28.21
N GLY A 291 -7.87 5.41 -28.11
CA GLY A 291 -9.25 4.93 -28.02
C GLY A 291 -9.81 4.52 -29.39
N ASN A 292 -10.98 3.87 -29.38
CA ASN A 292 -11.69 3.34 -30.56
C ASN A 292 -10.88 2.31 -31.36
N MET A 293 -9.92 1.64 -30.74
CA MET A 293 -9.02 0.64 -31.35
C MET A 293 -9.29 -0.73 -30.75
N LYS A 294 -10.01 -1.59 -31.48
CA LYS A 294 -10.42 -2.93 -31.02
C LYS A 294 -9.52 -4.01 -31.61
N LEU A 295 -8.89 -4.79 -30.73
CA LEU A 295 -8.15 -6.01 -31.12
C LEU A 295 -9.06 -6.96 -31.90
N GLY A 296 -8.54 -7.49 -33.01
CA GLY A 296 -9.25 -8.40 -33.91
C GLY A 296 -10.19 -7.72 -34.91
N ARG A 297 -10.41 -6.38 -34.80
CA ARG A 297 -11.13 -5.57 -35.77
C ARG A 297 -10.21 -4.59 -36.48
N ASP A 298 -9.45 -3.81 -35.74
CA ASP A 298 -8.65 -2.70 -36.25
C ASP A 298 -7.15 -3.04 -36.30
N PHE A 299 -6.71 -4.00 -35.52
CA PHE A 299 -5.35 -4.54 -35.53
C PHE A 299 -5.30 -5.94 -34.92
N SER A 300 -4.22 -6.65 -35.20
CA SER A 300 -3.84 -7.94 -34.59
C SER A 300 -2.59 -7.79 -33.71
N ILE A 301 -2.24 -8.85 -32.99
CA ILE A 301 -0.99 -8.89 -32.21
C ILE A 301 0.22 -8.86 -33.14
N ASP A 302 0.12 -9.57 -34.31
CA ASP A 302 1.18 -9.62 -35.30
C ASP A 302 1.43 -8.22 -35.90
N ASP A 303 0.38 -7.41 -36.10
CA ASP A 303 0.52 -6.03 -36.55
C ASP A 303 1.31 -5.17 -35.53
N LEU A 304 1.09 -5.38 -34.24
CA LEU A 304 1.85 -4.67 -33.20
C LEU A 304 3.33 -5.08 -33.19
N VAL A 305 3.60 -6.38 -33.36
CA VAL A 305 4.98 -6.88 -33.46
C VAL A 305 5.64 -6.31 -34.73
N ALA A 306 4.95 -6.29 -35.88
CA ALA A 306 5.44 -5.68 -37.12
C ALA A 306 5.70 -4.17 -37.01
N GLN A 307 4.93 -3.47 -36.17
CA GLN A 307 5.12 -2.06 -35.86
C GLN A 307 6.29 -1.81 -34.89
N GLY A 308 6.98 -2.84 -34.40
CA GLY A 308 8.16 -2.75 -33.54
C GLY A 308 7.85 -2.61 -32.05
N TYR A 309 6.71 -3.13 -31.58
CA TYR A 309 6.50 -3.31 -30.15
C TYR A 309 7.27 -4.54 -29.66
N ASP A 310 8.04 -4.38 -28.58
CA ASP A 310 8.86 -5.46 -28.00
C ASP A 310 8.00 -6.42 -27.15
N SER A 311 6.90 -5.94 -26.59
CA SER A 311 5.99 -6.73 -25.75
C SER A 311 4.56 -6.24 -25.86
N VAL A 312 3.61 -7.16 -25.63
CA VAL A 312 2.17 -6.88 -25.62
C VAL A 312 1.59 -7.36 -24.29
N PHE A 313 0.91 -6.46 -23.58
CA PHE A 313 0.10 -6.78 -22.39
C PHE A 313 -1.38 -6.79 -22.77
N ILE A 314 -2.11 -7.85 -22.38
CA ILE A 314 -3.54 -8.00 -22.65
C ILE A 314 -4.32 -7.82 -21.34
N GLY A 315 -5.04 -6.71 -21.24
CA GLY A 315 -5.85 -6.32 -20.08
C GLY A 315 -7.28 -5.94 -20.46
N ILE A 316 -7.91 -6.72 -21.37
CA ILE A 316 -9.21 -6.42 -22.00
C ILE A 316 -10.43 -6.52 -21.06
N GLY A 317 -10.25 -7.07 -19.85
CA GLY A 317 -11.33 -7.24 -18.88
C GLY A 317 -12.37 -8.28 -19.27
N ALA A 318 -13.50 -8.29 -18.57
CA ALA A 318 -14.64 -9.19 -18.80
C ALA A 318 -15.89 -8.36 -19.08
N TRP A 319 -16.29 -8.30 -20.35
CA TRP A 319 -17.44 -7.52 -20.84
C TRP A 319 -18.69 -8.36 -21.08
N SER A 320 -18.59 -9.67 -20.90
CA SER A 320 -19.71 -10.59 -21.05
C SER A 320 -20.18 -11.03 -19.69
N SER A 321 -21.48 -11.08 -19.50
CA SER A 321 -22.12 -11.67 -18.33
C SER A 321 -22.05 -13.20 -18.42
N ASN A 322 -22.10 -13.87 -17.25
CA ASN A 322 -22.34 -15.30 -17.23
C ASN A 322 -23.79 -15.59 -17.64
N ASP A 323 -24.00 -16.63 -18.42
CA ASP A 323 -25.31 -17.09 -18.80
C ASP A 323 -26.13 -17.48 -17.59
N LEU A 324 -27.38 -17.06 -17.56
CA LEU A 324 -28.36 -17.46 -16.57
C LEU A 324 -29.41 -18.37 -17.24
N PRO A 325 -29.29 -19.71 -17.06
CA PRO A 325 -30.17 -20.65 -17.77
C PRO A 325 -31.57 -20.71 -17.13
N ILE A 326 -32.37 -19.69 -17.38
CA ILE A 326 -33.76 -19.62 -16.93
C ILE A 326 -34.67 -19.38 -18.11
N PRO A 327 -35.91 -19.92 -18.09
CA PRO A 327 -36.90 -19.64 -19.11
C PRO A 327 -37.20 -18.14 -19.21
N GLY A 328 -37.21 -17.63 -20.44
CA GLY A 328 -37.52 -16.22 -20.70
C GLY A 328 -36.35 -15.27 -20.66
N ILE A 329 -35.08 -15.76 -20.57
CA ILE A 329 -33.90 -14.90 -20.61
C ILE A 329 -33.79 -14.11 -21.92
N ASP A 330 -34.31 -14.69 -23.03
CA ASP A 330 -34.29 -14.10 -24.36
C ASP A 330 -35.50 -13.17 -24.64
N LEU A 331 -36.36 -12.95 -23.68
CA LEU A 331 -37.53 -12.09 -23.89
C LEU A 331 -37.12 -10.63 -24.07
N PRO A 332 -37.86 -9.88 -24.91
CA PRO A 332 -37.66 -8.44 -25.05
C PRO A 332 -37.79 -7.72 -23.69
N GLY A 333 -36.78 -6.86 -23.38
CA GLY A 333 -36.75 -6.14 -22.11
C GLY A 333 -35.89 -6.81 -21.04
N VAL A 334 -35.38 -8.02 -21.28
CA VAL A 334 -34.32 -8.61 -20.44
C VAL A 334 -32.98 -8.09 -20.92
N ILE A 335 -32.23 -7.46 -20.02
CA ILE A 335 -30.97 -6.78 -20.34
C ILE A 335 -29.90 -7.22 -19.35
N GLU A 336 -28.74 -7.56 -19.84
CA GLU A 336 -27.57 -7.81 -19.00
C GLU A 336 -27.16 -6.54 -18.25
N ALA A 337 -26.87 -6.70 -16.98
CA ALA A 337 -26.52 -5.58 -16.09
C ALA A 337 -25.33 -4.74 -16.61
N ILE A 338 -24.30 -5.40 -17.17
CA ILE A 338 -23.12 -4.71 -17.69
C ILE A 338 -23.47 -3.86 -18.91
N ASN A 339 -24.31 -4.37 -19.81
CA ASN A 339 -24.76 -3.64 -20.98
C ASN A 339 -25.62 -2.44 -20.60
N TYR A 340 -26.54 -2.62 -19.63
CA TYR A 340 -27.37 -1.55 -19.11
C TYR A 340 -26.55 -0.41 -18.47
N LEU A 341 -25.55 -0.76 -17.62
CA LEU A 341 -24.70 0.24 -16.97
C LEU A 341 -23.80 0.95 -17.98
N ASN A 342 -23.25 0.21 -18.95
CA ASN A 342 -22.44 0.77 -20.02
C ASN A 342 -23.22 1.76 -20.89
N GLN A 343 -24.42 1.41 -21.36
CA GLN A 343 -25.30 2.29 -22.12
C GLN A 343 -25.56 3.59 -21.34
N ASN A 344 -25.96 3.44 -20.07
CA ASN A 344 -26.23 4.61 -19.21
C ASN A 344 -24.96 5.48 -19.01
N ALA A 345 -23.79 4.86 -18.83
CA ALA A 345 -22.53 5.58 -18.66
C ALA A 345 -22.03 6.27 -19.94
N SER A 346 -22.33 5.70 -21.11
CA SER A 346 -22.01 6.27 -22.42
C SER A 346 -23.01 7.38 -22.83
N GLY A 347 -24.10 7.56 -22.10
CA GLY A 347 -25.17 8.48 -22.47
C GLY A 347 -26.10 7.96 -23.54
N ASP A 348 -26.01 6.67 -23.85
CA ASP A 348 -26.91 6.00 -24.78
C ASP A 348 -28.31 5.82 -24.19
N PRO A 349 -29.37 5.83 -25.01
CA PRO A 349 -30.73 5.60 -24.53
C PRO A 349 -30.86 4.23 -23.86
N VAL A 350 -31.36 4.21 -22.63
CA VAL A 350 -31.74 2.99 -21.93
C VAL A 350 -33.25 2.87 -21.88
N PRO A 351 -33.84 1.65 -21.99
CA PRO A 351 -35.31 1.47 -22.01
C PRO A 351 -35.89 1.55 -20.60
N VAL A 352 -35.38 2.45 -19.77
CA VAL A 352 -35.78 2.64 -18.36
C VAL A 352 -35.99 4.12 -18.10
N GLY A 353 -37.19 4.48 -17.58
CA GLY A 353 -37.51 5.87 -17.26
C GLY A 353 -38.69 5.98 -16.30
N LYS A 354 -39.25 7.16 -16.20
CA LYS A 354 -40.41 7.44 -15.33
C LYS A 354 -41.61 6.54 -15.71
N GLY A 355 -42.14 5.81 -14.72
CA GLY A 355 -43.26 4.89 -14.90
C GLY A 355 -42.85 3.47 -15.33
N SER A 356 -41.58 3.22 -15.63
CA SER A 356 -41.09 1.85 -15.87
C SER A 356 -41.10 1.04 -14.58
N ARG A 357 -41.44 -0.27 -14.69
CA ARG A 357 -41.24 -1.24 -13.60
C ARG A 357 -40.05 -2.12 -13.93
N VAL A 358 -39.04 -2.10 -13.07
CA VAL A 358 -37.78 -2.82 -13.29
C VAL A 358 -37.58 -3.86 -12.21
N VAL A 359 -37.27 -5.08 -12.61
CA VAL A 359 -36.85 -6.15 -11.72
C VAL A 359 -35.36 -6.39 -11.92
N VAL A 360 -34.59 -6.29 -10.85
CA VAL A 360 -33.14 -6.56 -10.88
C VAL A 360 -32.86 -7.84 -10.12
N MET A 361 -32.25 -8.80 -10.81
CA MET A 361 -31.91 -10.11 -10.22
C MET A 361 -30.48 -10.13 -9.72
N GLY A 362 -30.29 -10.48 -8.44
CA GLY A 362 -28.97 -10.59 -7.81
C GLY A 362 -28.90 -9.89 -6.45
N GLY A 363 -27.73 -9.94 -5.80
CA GLY A 363 -27.50 -9.35 -4.47
C GLY A 363 -26.10 -8.75 -4.30
N GLY A 364 -25.34 -8.58 -5.40
CA GLY A 364 -24.02 -7.98 -5.39
C GLY A 364 -24.01 -6.50 -5.79
N PHE A 365 -22.83 -5.88 -5.79
CA PHE A 365 -22.66 -4.46 -6.14
C PHE A 365 -23.31 -4.07 -7.48
N THR A 366 -23.13 -4.88 -8.52
CA THR A 366 -23.73 -4.64 -9.84
C THR A 366 -25.24 -4.55 -9.78
N THR A 367 -25.90 -5.41 -8.99
CA THR A 367 -27.35 -5.39 -8.76
C THR A 367 -27.80 -4.04 -8.20
N PHE A 368 -27.10 -3.57 -7.16
CA PHE A 368 -27.45 -2.30 -6.51
C PHE A 368 -27.11 -1.10 -7.39
N ASP A 369 -26.07 -1.19 -8.22
CA ASP A 369 -25.78 -0.15 -9.21
C ASP A 369 -26.90 -0.06 -10.27
N CYS A 370 -27.38 -1.18 -10.79
CA CYS A 370 -28.52 -1.21 -11.70
C CYS A 370 -29.80 -0.69 -11.03
N ALA A 371 -30.10 -1.18 -9.82
CA ALA A 371 -31.31 -0.78 -9.09
C ALA A 371 -31.32 0.72 -8.78
N ARG A 372 -30.22 1.25 -8.27
CA ARG A 372 -30.10 2.68 -7.94
C ARG A 372 -30.09 3.57 -9.18
N THR A 373 -29.47 3.14 -10.28
CA THR A 373 -29.50 3.83 -11.56
C THR A 373 -30.93 3.89 -12.10
N SER A 374 -31.64 2.76 -12.15
CA SER A 374 -33.02 2.70 -12.60
C SER A 374 -33.96 3.58 -11.76
N ARG A 375 -33.78 3.58 -10.44
CA ARG A 375 -34.56 4.45 -9.55
C ARG A 375 -34.29 5.93 -9.79
N ARG A 376 -33.04 6.32 -10.06
CA ARG A 376 -32.67 7.70 -10.40
C ARG A 376 -33.27 8.15 -11.73
N LEU A 377 -33.49 7.23 -12.66
CA LEU A 377 -34.21 7.48 -13.92
C LEU A 377 -35.75 7.54 -13.73
N GLY A 378 -36.24 7.31 -12.52
CA GLY A 378 -37.66 7.42 -12.19
C GLY A 378 -38.45 6.13 -12.29
N ALA A 379 -37.80 4.98 -12.38
CA ALA A 379 -38.45 3.68 -12.40
C ALA A 379 -38.87 3.20 -11.00
N GLU A 380 -39.88 2.34 -10.96
CA GLU A 380 -40.24 1.51 -9.83
C GLU A 380 -39.39 0.24 -9.85
N VAL A 381 -38.58 0.01 -8.79
CA VAL A 381 -37.55 -1.03 -8.81
C VAL A 381 -37.79 -2.08 -7.74
N THR A 382 -37.76 -3.35 -8.14
CA THR A 382 -37.78 -4.51 -7.26
C THR A 382 -36.51 -5.30 -7.42
N VAL A 383 -35.83 -5.62 -6.31
CA VAL A 383 -34.64 -6.50 -6.30
C VAL A 383 -35.07 -7.90 -5.89
N VAL A 384 -34.71 -8.90 -6.69
CA VAL A 384 -34.96 -10.32 -6.42
C VAL A 384 -33.64 -11.02 -6.17
N TYR A 385 -33.51 -11.67 -5.03
CA TYR A 385 -32.32 -12.39 -4.64
C TYR A 385 -32.65 -13.77 -4.07
N ARG A 386 -31.84 -14.79 -4.42
CA ARG A 386 -32.08 -16.19 -4.05
C ARG A 386 -31.83 -16.51 -2.57
N ARG A 387 -31.15 -15.61 -1.86
CA ARG A 387 -30.81 -15.77 -0.44
C ARG A 387 -31.48 -14.66 0.38
N SER A 388 -31.19 -14.61 1.68
CA SER A 388 -31.71 -13.59 2.57
C SER A 388 -31.01 -12.23 2.38
N ARG A 389 -31.64 -11.17 2.88
CA ARG A 389 -31.06 -9.82 2.87
C ARG A 389 -29.70 -9.76 3.59
N LYS A 390 -29.49 -10.59 4.60
CA LYS A 390 -28.23 -10.61 5.36
C LYS A 390 -27.05 -11.14 4.56
N GLU A 391 -27.32 -11.87 3.50
CA GLU A 391 -26.30 -12.48 2.64
C GLU A 391 -26.05 -11.67 1.37
N MET A 392 -26.65 -10.49 1.24
CA MET A 392 -26.34 -9.57 0.14
C MET A 392 -24.94 -9.00 0.36
N GLY A 393 -24.11 -9.02 -0.69
CA GLY A 393 -22.71 -8.57 -0.64
C GLY A 393 -22.53 -7.06 -0.83
N ALA A 394 -23.63 -6.28 -0.83
CA ALA A 394 -23.61 -4.84 -1.04
C ALA A 394 -24.70 -4.16 -0.20
#